data_ee2a5a9874f76fc24d98c57753da6819
#
_entry.id   ee2a5a9874f76fc24d98c57753da6819
#
_cell.length_a   1.000
_cell.length_b   1.000
_cell.length_c   1.000
_cell.angle_alpha   90.00
_cell.angle_beta   90.00
_cell.angle_gamma   90.00
#
_symmetry.space_group_name_H-M   'P 1'
#
loop_
_entity.id
_entity.type
_entity.pdbx_description
1 polymer ?
#
loop_
_entity_poly.entity_id
_entity_poly.type
_entity_poly.pdbx_seq_one_letter_code
_entity_poly.pdbx_strand_id
1 'polypeptide(L)'
;MNSSKEFAVVVPCSGIGKSFGAVSREAAYELCDELRPNGTRLLALAKLVLGDSEARELLAEHRTVTIDGCKQMCASKMVKQSGGTVINEVAVMDVFRRHKELKPEGIAKLNESGLKLARVLAEEVAASLDATGSSMKGSSHE
;
A
#
# COMPACT_ATOMS: atom_id res chain seq x y z
N MET A 1 1.95 -26.27 5.08
CA MET A 1 1.68 -25.14 4.72
C MET A 1 2.79 -24.36 4.15
N ASN A 2 2.61 -23.46 3.55
CA ASN A 2 3.51 -22.91 2.72
C ASN A 2 3.65 -21.49 2.95
N SER A 3 4.73 -21.13 3.52
CA SER A 3 4.96 -19.75 3.86
C SER A 3 5.05 -18.90 2.61
N SER A 4 5.31 -19.51 1.46
CA SER A 4 5.38 -18.75 0.23
C SER A 4 4.04 -18.15 -0.13
N LYS A 5 2.95 -18.63 0.48
CA LYS A 5 1.64 -18.04 0.26
C LYS A 5 1.34 -16.89 1.17
N GLU A 6 2.24 -16.61 2.10
CA GLU A 6 2.04 -15.51 3.00
C GLU A 6 2.54 -14.24 2.35
N PHE A 7 1.65 -13.36 2.06
CA PHE A 7 1.99 -12.06 1.52
C PHE A 7 1.00 -11.05 2.07
N ALA A 8 1.36 -9.78 1.97
CA ALA A 8 0.47 -8.68 2.33
C ALA A 8 -0.18 -8.16 1.06
N VAL A 9 -1.47 -7.88 1.15
CA VAL A 9 -2.17 -7.26 0.04
C VAL A 9 -1.96 -5.75 0.14
N VAL A 10 -1.63 -5.12 -0.98
CA VAL A 10 -1.38 -3.68 -1.01
C VAL A 10 -2.46 -3.02 -1.86
N VAL A 11 -3.19 -2.10 -1.26
CA VAL A 11 -4.29 -1.42 -1.93
C VAL A 11 -4.02 0.07 -1.97
N PRO A 12 -3.58 0.61 -3.11
CA PRO A 12 -3.43 2.07 -3.23
C PRO A 12 -4.76 2.70 -3.61
N CYS A 13 -4.96 3.96 -3.23
CA CYS A 13 -6.15 4.66 -3.67
C CYS A 13 -6.04 4.97 -5.15
N SER A 14 -7.18 5.16 -5.82
CA SER A 14 -7.15 5.47 -7.23
C SER A 14 -6.66 6.90 -7.49
N GLY A 15 -7.07 7.85 -6.65
CA GLY A 15 -6.52 9.20 -6.65
C GLY A 15 -6.40 9.87 -8.01
N ILE A 16 -7.31 9.59 -8.90
CA ILE A 16 -7.26 10.11 -10.25
C ILE A 16 -7.32 11.62 -10.23
N GLY A 17 -6.42 12.26 -10.99
CA GLY A 17 -6.43 13.70 -11.11
C GLY A 17 -5.66 14.44 -10.03
N LYS A 18 -4.95 13.71 -9.15
CA LYS A 18 -4.19 14.35 -8.08
C LYS A 18 -2.80 13.74 -8.01
N SER A 19 -1.79 14.60 -7.81
CA SER A 19 -0.42 14.12 -7.77
C SER A 19 -0.16 13.23 -6.55
N PHE A 20 -0.80 13.52 -5.42
CA PHE A 20 -0.63 12.63 -4.26
C PHE A 20 -1.24 11.26 -4.51
N GLY A 21 -2.32 11.20 -5.29
CA GLY A 21 -2.87 9.91 -5.70
C GLY A 21 -1.91 9.17 -6.61
N ALA A 22 -1.24 9.88 -7.49
CA ALA A 22 -0.24 9.27 -8.35
C ALA A 22 0.91 8.70 -7.52
N VAL A 23 1.31 9.42 -6.46
CA VAL A 23 2.35 8.91 -5.56
C VAL A 23 1.92 7.59 -4.93
N SER A 24 0.66 7.49 -4.51
CA SER A 24 0.20 6.26 -3.87
C SER A 24 0.28 5.07 -4.83
N ARG A 25 -0.06 5.27 -6.09
CA ARG A 25 0.02 4.21 -7.09
C ARG A 25 1.47 3.84 -7.39
N GLU A 26 2.33 4.84 -7.59
CA GLU A 26 3.73 4.57 -7.88
C GLU A 26 4.41 3.87 -6.71
N ALA A 27 4.07 4.27 -5.49
CA ALA A 27 4.62 3.61 -4.31
C ALA A 27 4.19 2.15 -4.26
N ALA A 28 2.94 1.86 -4.59
CA ALA A 28 2.46 0.49 -4.59
C ALA A 28 3.18 -0.34 -5.65
N TYR A 29 3.40 0.22 -6.84
CA TYR A 29 4.15 -0.48 -7.88
C TYR A 29 5.58 -0.72 -7.44
N GLU A 30 6.23 0.27 -6.87
CA GLU A 30 7.61 0.12 -6.41
C GLU A 30 7.69 -0.99 -5.37
N LEU A 31 6.76 -1.00 -4.42
CA LEU A 31 6.74 -1.99 -3.37
C LEU A 31 6.49 -3.40 -3.91
N CYS A 32 5.48 -3.55 -4.75
CA CYS A 32 5.05 -4.86 -5.19
C CYS A 32 5.90 -5.43 -6.33
N ASP A 33 6.47 -4.56 -7.15
CA ASP A 33 7.25 -5.02 -8.30
C ASP A 33 8.75 -5.09 -8.01
N GLU A 34 9.25 -4.20 -7.17
CA GLU A 34 10.70 -4.08 -6.98
C GLU A 34 11.16 -4.48 -5.59
N LEU A 35 10.53 -3.96 -4.54
CA LEU A 35 11.06 -4.12 -3.20
C LEU A 35 10.66 -5.44 -2.54
N ARG A 36 9.43 -5.85 -2.70
CA ARG A 36 8.94 -7.09 -2.06
C ARG A 36 8.03 -7.86 -3.02
N PRO A 37 8.55 -8.28 -4.18
CA PRO A 37 7.69 -8.93 -5.17
C PRO A 37 7.10 -10.24 -4.70
N ASN A 38 7.78 -10.95 -3.80
CA ASN A 38 7.25 -12.21 -3.30
C ASN A 38 6.49 -12.05 -1.99
N GLY A 39 6.59 -10.90 -1.36
CA GLY A 39 5.95 -10.68 -0.07
C GLY A 39 4.73 -9.78 -0.13
N THR A 40 4.36 -9.30 -1.30
CA THR A 40 3.21 -8.42 -1.47
C THR A 40 2.45 -8.76 -2.73
N ARG A 41 1.19 -8.35 -2.76
CA ARG A 41 0.37 -8.48 -3.96
C ARG A 41 -0.50 -7.24 -4.09
N LEU A 42 -0.45 -6.63 -5.26
CA LEU A 42 -1.23 -5.43 -5.54
C LEU A 42 -2.69 -5.80 -5.80
N LEU A 43 -3.60 -5.06 -5.20
CA LEU A 43 -5.02 -5.23 -5.44
C LEU A 43 -5.62 -3.88 -5.80
N ALA A 44 -6.26 -3.80 -6.95
CA ALA A 44 -6.86 -2.55 -7.39
C ALA A 44 -8.09 -2.22 -6.56
N LEU A 45 -8.17 -0.96 -6.12
CA LEU A 45 -9.30 -0.51 -5.33
C LEU A 45 -10.62 -0.71 -6.06
N ALA A 46 -10.61 -0.55 -7.38
CA ALA A 46 -11.82 -0.70 -8.20
C ALA A 46 -12.46 -2.08 -8.05
N LYS A 47 -11.67 -3.11 -7.84
CA LYS A 47 -12.22 -4.45 -7.67
C LYS A 47 -13.05 -4.55 -6.40
N LEU A 48 -12.65 -3.86 -5.35
CA LEU A 48 -13.41 -3.85 -4.11
C LEU A 48 -14.70 -3.07 -4.27
N VAL A 49 -14.63 -1.96 -5.00
CA VAL A 49 -15.82 -1.16 -5.26
C VAL A 49 -16.86 -1.97 -6.04
N LEU A 50 -16.39 -2.78 -6.98
CA LEU A 50 -17.28 -3.62 -7.78
C LEU A 50 -17.79 -4.85 -7.03
N GLY A 51 -17.26 -5.11 -5.86
CA GLY A 51 -17.70 -6.26 -5.07
C GLY A 51 -17.15 -7.58 -5.57
N ASP A 52 -15.98 -7.56 -6.20
CA ASP A 52 -15.37 -8.78 -6.72
C ASP A 52 -15.13 -9.79 -5.62
N SER A 53 -15.64 -11.01 -5.79
CA SER A 53 -15.57 -12.01 -4.72
C SER A 53 -14.15 -12.50 -4.49
N GLU A 54 -13.36 -12.64 -5.55
CA GLU A 54 -11.97 -13.03 -5.40
C GLU A 54 -11.17 -12.00 -4.58
N ALA A 55 -11.44 -10.72 -4.86
CA ALA A 55 -10.76 -9.67 -4.13
C ALA A 55 -11.12 -9.71 -2.65
N ARG A 56 -12.38 -9.96 -2.34
CA ARG A 56 -12.82 -10.04 -0.95
C ARG A 56 -12.22 -11.24 -0.23
N GLU A 57 -12.11 -12.36 -0.93
CA GLU A 57 -11.48 -13.54 -0.36
C GLU A 57 -10.01 -13.28 -0.05
N LEU A 58 -9.35 -12.56 -0.95
CA LEU A 58 -7.96 -12.22 -0.76
C LEU A 58 -7.79 -11.39 0.51
N LEU A 59 -8.67 -10.40 0.70
CA LEU A 59 -8.62 -9.56 1.90
C LEU A 59 -8.90 -10.35 3.15
N ALA A 60 -9.79 -11.33 3.08
CA ALA A 60 -10.15 -12.11 4.25
C ALA A 60 -9.00 -13.00 4.71
N GLU A 61 -8.16 -13.43 3.78
CA GLU A 61 -7.12 -14.40 4.07
C GLU A 61 -5.76 -13.79 4.33
N HIS A 62 -5.58 -12.51 3.98
CA HIS A 62 -4.26 -11.89 4.09
C HIS A 62 -4.35 -10.53 4.75
N ARG A 63 -3.28 -10.15 5.43
CA ARG A 63 -3.18 -8.82 6.00
C ARG A 63 -3.06 -7.80 4.87
N THR A 64 -3.47 -6.58 5.13
CA THR A 64 -3.56 -5.56 4.09
C THR A 64 -2.89 -4.27 4.50
N VAL A 65 -2.18 -3.67 3.54
CA VAL A 65 -1.60 -2.34 3.67
C VAL A 65 -2.36 -1.43 2.72
N THR A 66 -2.78 -0.27 3.20
CA THR A 66 -3.45 0.71 2.34
C THR A 66 -2.57 1.93 2.18
N ILE A 67 -2.57 2.50 0.97
CA ILE A 67 -1.80 3.71 0.68
C ILE A 67 -2.75 4.73 0.09
N ASP A 68 -3.01 5.78 0.84
CA ASP A 68 -3.99 6.80 0.43
C ASP A 68 -3.32 8.12 0.15
N GLY A 69 -3.73 8.76 -0.95
CA GLY A 69 -3.15 10.01 -1.37
C GLY A 69 -3.74 11.23 -0.67
N CYS A 70 -4.91 11.08 -0.05
CA CYS A 70 -5.55 12.20 0.63
C CYS A 70 -6.11 11.75 1.96
N LYS A 71 -6.54 12.73 2.76
CA LYS A 71 -7.00 12.43 4.12
C LYS A 71 -8.37 11.75 4.17
N GLN A 72 -9.04 11.60 3.04
CA GLN A 72 -10.30 10.87 3.04
C GLN A 72 -10.08 9.37 3.22
N MET A 73 -8.87 8.89 2.94
CA MET A 73 -8.50 7.50 3.21
C MET A 73 -9.44 6.50 2.55
N CYS A 74 -9.70 6.70 1.26
CA CYS A 74 -10.65 5.87 0.53
C CYS A 74 -10.26 4.40 0.48
N ALA A 75 -8.98 4.12 0.28
CA ALA A 75 -8.54 2.73 0.21
C ALA A 75 -8.73 2.04 1.56
N SER A 76 -8.35 2.71 2.63
CA SER A 76 -8.49 2.15 3.96
C SER A 76 -9.95 1.86 4.29
N LYS A 77 -10.83 2.82 3.99
CA LYS A 77 -12.25 2.66 4.27
C LYS A 77 -12.85 1.52 3.47
N MET A 78 -12.49 1.42 2.20
CA MET A 78 -13.05 0.39 1.34
C MET A 78 -12.58 -1.00 1.75
N VAL A 79 -11.31 -1.12 2.14
CA VAL A 79 -10.80 -2.41 2.61
C VAL A 79 -11.55 -2.85 3.86
N LYS A 80 -11.75 -1.94 4.79
CA LYS A 80 -12.46 -2.28 6.02
C LYS A 80 -13.91 -2.66 5.74
N GLN A 81 -14.57 -1.93 4.84
CA GLN A 81 -15.94 -2.26 4.46
C GLN A 81 -16.04 -3.61 3.78
N SER A 82 -14.98 -4.02 3.11
CA SER A 82 -14.95 -5.28 2.39
C SER A 82 -14.50 -6.45 3.25
N GLY A 83 -14.30 -6.22 4.53
CA GLY A 83 -13.96 -7.28 5.47
C GLY A 83 -12.48 -7.52 5.66
N GLY A 84 -11.63 -6.63 5.16
CA GLY A 84 -10.18 -6.80 5.28
C GLY A 84 -9.65 -6.29 6.61
N THR A 85 -8.46 -6.75 6.95
CA THR A 85 -7.74 -6.32 8.15
C THR A 85 -6.59 -5.44 7.71
N VAL A 86 -6.67 -4.15 8.03
CA VAL A 86 -5.63 -3.20 7.66
C VAL A 86 -4.59 -3.18 8.77
N ILE A 87 -3.37 -3.62 8.44
CA ILE A 87 -2.29 -3.62 9.42
C ILE A 87 -1.46 -2.35 9.35
N ASN A 88 -1.56 -1.61 8.26
CA ASN A 88 -0.81 -0.38 8.10
C ASN A 88 -1.57 0.56 7.17
N GLU A 89 -2.00 1.68 7.71
CA GLU A 89 -2.66 2.73 6.93
C GLU A 89 -1.63 3.79 6.63
N VAL A 90 -1.24 3.91 5.38
CA VAL A 90 -0.21 4.86 4.98
C VAL A 90 -0.85 6.01 4.23
N ALA A 91 -0.62 7.21 4.71
CA ALA A 91 -1.10 8.42 4.04
C ALA A 91 0.10 9.11 3.39
N VAL A 92 -0.01 9.37 2.09
CA VAL A 92 1.07 10.05 1.37
C VAL A 92 1.37 11.39 2.02
N MET A 93 0.33 12.09 2.49
CA MET A 93 0.52 13.39 3.12
C MET A 93 1.44 13.33 4.33
N ASP A 94 1.34 12.24 5.11
CA ASP A 94 2.19 12.12 6.30
C ASP A 94 3.64 11.94 5.92
N VAL A 95 3.89 11.15 4.88
CA VAL A 95 5.26 10.97 4.40
C VAL A 95 5.78 12.27 3.83
N PHE A 96 4.94 12.97 3.06
CA PHE A 96 5.33 14.25 2.49
C PHE A 96 5.70 15.26 3.56
N ARG A 97 4.97 15.28 4.68
CA ARG A 97 5.29 16.22 5.77
C ARG A 97 6.69 16.03 6.31
N ARG A 98 7.21 14.83 6.23
CA ARG A 98 8.58 14.52 6.67
C ARG A 98 9.61 14.73 5.58
N HIS A 99 9.15 14.94 4.34
CA HIS A 99 10.03 15.09 3.17
C HIS A 99 9.52 16.19 2.26
N LYS A 100 9.35 17.38 2.82
CA LYS A 100 8.69 18.48 2.09
C LYS A 100 9.46 18.93 0.85
N GLU A 101 10.75 18.64 0.79
CA GLU A 101 11.54 18.94 -0.38
C GLU A 101 11.15 18.09 -1.59
N LEU A 102 10.43 16.98 -1.35
CA LEU A 102 10.02 16.07 -2.41
C LEU A 102 8.59 16.32 -2.85
N LYS A 103 8.31 17.55 -3.26
CA LYS A 103 6.95 17.93 -3.62
C LYS A 103 6.51 17.27 -4.92
N PRO A 104 5.44 16.45 -4.89
CA PRO A 104 4.99 15.79 -6.11
C PRO A 104 4.17 16.73 -6.99
N GLU A 105 4.40 16.65 -8.29
CA GLU A 105 3.65 17.39 -9.29
C GLU A 105 3.41 16.50 -10.48
N GLY A 106 2.36 16.80 -11.21
CA GLY A 106 2.00 16.01 -12.37
C GLY A 106 0.88 15.05 -12.05
N ILE A 107 0.06 14.79 -13.04
CA ILE A 107 -1.10 13.92 -12.88
C ILE A 107 -0.90 12.64 -13.65
N ALA A 108 -0.63 12.74 -14.93
CA ALA A 108 -0.41 11.57 -15.77
C ALA A 108 1.01 11.02 -15.55
N LYS A 109 1.94 11.92 -15.28
CA LYS A 109 3.33 11.53 -15.07
C LYS A 109 3.90 12.39 -13.95
N LEU A 110 4.37 11.72 -12.89
CA LEU A 110 4.94 12.43 -11.76
C LEU A 110 6.29 13.04 -12.11
N ASN A 111 6.58 14.17 -11.49
CA ASN A 111 7.90 14.76 -11.59
C ASN A 111 8.90 13.90 -10.78
N GLU A 112 10.16 14.26 -10.88
CA GLU A 112 11.22 13.49 -10.23
C GLU A 112 11.04 13.46 -8.72
N SER A 113 10.67 14.58 -8.12
CA SER A 113 10.45 14.63 -6.68
C SER A 113 9.31 13.72 -6.25
N GLY A 114 8.24 13.66 -7.05
CA GLY A 114 7.13 12.77 -6.75
C GLY A 114 7.53 11.31 -6.81
N LEU A 115 8.37 10.96 -7.78
CA LEU A 115 8.85 9.59 -7.88
C LEU A 115 9.75 9.24 -6.69
N LYS A 116 10.56 10.19 -6.24
CA LYS A 116 11.39 9.96 -5.06
C LYS A 116 10.54 9.81 -3.80
N LEU A 117 9.49 10.61 -3.68
CA LEU A 117 8.58 10.49 -2.55
C LEU A 117 7.91 9.12 -2.55
N ALA A 118 7.48 8.65 -3.72
CA ALA A 118 6.88 7.33 -3.84
C ALA A 118 7.86 6.25 -3.38
N ARG A 119 9.12 6.38 -3.77
CA ARG A 119 10.13 5.41 -3.39
C ARG A 119 10.38 5.43 -1.88
N VAL A 120 10.48 6.61 -1.28
CA VAL A 120 10.66 6.73 0.16
C VAL A 120 9.50 6.05 0.89
N LEU A 121 8.28 6.32 0.44
CA LEU A 121 7.10 5.72 1.05
C LEU A 121 7.15 4.20 0.92
N ALA A 122 7.48 3.71 -0.28
CA ALA A 122 7.54 2.27 -0.51
C ALA A 122 8.59 1.61 0.37
N GLU A 123 9.74 2.25 0.55
CA GLU A 123 10.78 1.72 1.40
C GLU A 123 10.35 1.66 2.86
N GLU A 124 9.62 2.68 3.32
CA GLU A 124 9.12 2.68 4.68
C GLU A 124 8.12 1.56 4.90
N VAL A 125 7.25 1.33 3.92
CA VAL A 125 6.28 0.25 4.03
C VAL A 125 7.00 -1.10 4.01
N ALA A 126 7.99 -1.26 3.14
CA ALA A 126 8.75 -2.50 3.07
C ALA A 126 9.42 -2.81 4.41
N ALA A 127 10.02 -1.80 5.03
CA ALA A 127 10.66 -1.97 6.33
C ALA A 127 9.62 -2.34 7.40
N SER A 128 8.46 -1.73 7.34
CA SER A 128 7.39 -2.02 8.27
C SER A 128 6.90 -3.46 8.12
N LEU A 129 6.78 -3.93 6.89
CA LEU A 129 6.36 -5.30 6.65
C LEU A 129 7.39 -6.29 7.13
N ASP A 130 8.67 -5.99 6.93
CA ASP A 130 9.74 -6.85 7.40
C ASP A 130 9.72 -6.96 8.92
N ALA A 131 9.54 -5.84 9.59
CA ALA A 131 9.50 -5.82 11.05
C ALA A 131 8.30 -6.60 11.58
N THR A 132 7.15 -6.43 10.95
CA THR A 132 5.94 -7.14 11.33
C THR A 132 6.12 -8.65 11.14
N GLY A 133 6.68 -9.03 9.99
CA GLY A 133 6.93 -10.43 9.72
C GLY A 133 7.91 -11.03 10.68
N SER A 134 8.99 -10.32 10.97
CA SER A 134 9.97 -10.77 11.95
C SER A 134 9.35 -10.91 13.32
N SER A 135 8.55 -9.92 13.70
CA SER A 135 7.90 -9.93 14.98
C SER A 135 6.97 -11.11 15.12
N MET A 136 6.21 -11.39 14.07
CA MET A 136 5.31 -12.53 14.07
C MET A 136 6.08 -13.84 14.15
N LYS A 137 7.19 -13.94 13.44
CA LYS A 137 8.02 -15.12 13.51
C LYS A 137 8.60 -15.29 14.89
N GLY A 138 9.08 -14.20 15.47
CA GLY A 138 9.61 -14.25 16.82
C GLY A 138 8.59 -14.74 17.81
N SER A 139 7.37 -14.24 17.70
CA SER A 139 6.30 -14.70 18.59
C SER A 139 6.05 -16.16 18.45
N SER A 140 6.04 -16.65 17.23
CA SER A 140 5.71 -18.05 17.02
C SER A 140 6.83 -18.95 17.50
N HIS A 141 8.03 -18.46 17.60
CA HIS A 141 9.15 -19.25 18.08
C HIS A 141 9.18 -19.33 19.59
N GLU A 142 8.52 -18.44 20.22
CA GLU A 142 8.49 -18.43 21.65
C GLU A 142 7.39 -19.28 22.19
#